data_08dcdff60e081bdba32ec330ecc1001e
#
_entry.id   08dcdff60e081bdba32ec330ecc1001e
#
_cell.length_a   1.000
_cell.length_b   1.000
_cell.length_c   1.000
_cell.angle_alpha   90.00
_cell.angle_beta   90.00
_cell.angle_gamma   90.00
#
_symmetry.space_group_name_H-M   'P 1'
#
loop_
_entity.id
_entity.type
_entity.pdbx_description
1 polymer ?
#
loop_
_entity_poly.entity_id
_entity_poly.type
_entity_poly.pdbx_seq_one_letter_code
_entity_poly.pdbx_strand_id
1 'polypeptide(L)'
;MVIYFMILLHIIDDFVLQPICLSKLKQKDFWKDYITKDNQLYQYDYIAALFIHGLSWSIMVHFPIWLCDVNRWVNMSIIINSLIHSYIDHQKANKKTINLCVDQILHLTQIALIYFLFF
;
A
#
# COMPACT_ATOMS: atom_id res chain seq x y z
N MET A 1 14.40 8.23 -16.05
CA MET A 1 13.17 9.06 -15.98
C MET A 1 12.00 8.30 -15.36
N VAL A 2 11.71 7.06 -15.74
CA VAL A 2 10.58 6.25 -15.23
C VAL A 2 10.61 6.09 -13.70
N ILE A 3 11.75 5.73 -13.11
CA ILE A 3 11.86 5.54 -11.65
C ILE A 3 11.50 6.80 -10.84
N TYR A 4 11.88 7.99 -11.32
CA TYR A 4 11.50 9.23 -10.64
C TYR A 4 9.99 9.46 -10.69
N PHE A 5 9.34 9.06 -11.77
CA PHE A 5 7.89 9.16 -11.90
C PHE A 5 7.18 8.15 -10.98
N MET A 6 7.72 6.94 -10.84
CA MET A 6 7.21 5.95 -9.87
C MET A 6 7.31 6.48 -8.43
N ILE A 7 8.45 7.08 -8.06
CA ILE A 7 8.64 7.69 -6.73
C ILE A 7 7.68 8.86 -6.52
N LEU A 8 7.49 9.71 -7.52
CA LEU A 8 6.55 10.83 -7.43
C LEU A 8 5.12 10.32 -7.19
N LEU A 9 4.69 9.29 -7.92
CA LEU A 9 3.36 8.72 -7.77
C LEU A 9 3.18 8.02 -6.41
N HIS A 10 4.23 7.38 -5.87
CA HIS A 10 4.23 6.87 -4.50
C HIS A 10 4.01 7.98 -3.47
N ILE A 11 4.74 9.10 -3.59
CA ILE A 11 4.57 10.25 -2.68
C ILE A 11 3.15 10.82 -2.78
N ILE A 12 2.62 10.93 -3.99
CA ILE A 12 1.24 11.42 -4.21
C ILE A 12 0.23 10.46 -3.56
N ASP A 13 0.35 9.15 -3.73
CA ASP A 13 -0.58 8.20 -3.14
C ASP A 13 -0.52 8.22 -1.61
N ASP A 14 0.67 8.15 -1.03
CA ASP A 14 0.84 8.02 0.43
C ASP A 14 0.52 9.33 1.19
N PHE A 15 0.84 10.49 0.63
CA PHE A 15 0.78 11.75 1.36
C PHE A 15 -0.30 12.73 0.88
N VAL A 16 -0.81 12.54 -0.34
CA VAL A 16 -1.82 13.44 -0.93
C VAL A 16 -3.16 12.73 -1.13
N LEU A 17 -3.16 11.54 -1.74
CA LEU A 17 -4.39 10.82 -2.06
C LEU A 17 -4.91 9.98 -0.90
N GLN A 18 -4.04 9.61 0.05
CA GLN A 18 -4.51 8.89 1.24
C GLN A 18 -5.29 9.84 2.16
N PRO A 19 -6.64 9.78 2.20
CA PRO A 19 -7.41 10.62 3.09
C PRO A 19 -7.13 10.25 4.55
N ILE A 20 -7.25 11.22 5.47
CA ILE A 20 -7.10 11.01 6.92
C ILE A 20 -8.01 9.87 7.41
N CYS A 21 -9.17 9.73 6.79
CA CYS A 21 -10.11 8.65 7.07
C CYS A 21 -9.48 7.27 6.78
N LEU A 22 -8.89 7.06 5.60
CA LEU A 22 -8.28 5.78 5.23
C LEU A 22 -7.10 5.41 6.14
N SER A 23 -6.31 6.41 6.55
CA SER A 23 -5.23 6.23 7.53
C SER A 23 -5.73 5.66 8.87
N LYS A 24 -6.90 6.10 9.34
CA LYS A 24 -7.54 5.57 10.55
C LYS A 24 -8.15 4.18 10.31
N LEU A 25 -8.82 3.98 9.19
CA LEU A 25 -9.46 2.70 8.84
C LEU A 25 -8.47 1.54 8.72
N LYS A 26 -7.21 1.79 8.39
CA LYS A 26 -6.12 0.79 8.39
C LYS A 26 -5.71 0.31 9.79
N GLN A 27 -6.12 1.02 10.84
CA GLN A 27 -5.74 0.72 12.22
C GLN A 27 -6.80 -0.17 12.89
N LYS A 28 -6.39 -1.34 13.36
CA LYS A 28 -7.28 -2.25 14.10
C LYS A 28 -7.89 -1.58 15.34
N ASP A 29 -7.10 -0.70 15.99
CA ASP A 29 -7.55 0.02 17.19
C ASP A 29 -8.74 0.95 16.92
N PHE A 30 -8.85 1.51 15.71
CA PHE A 30 -9.98 2.34 15.32
C PHE A 30 -11.33 1.58 15.39
N TRP A 31 -11.32 0.28 15.08
CA TRP A 31 -12.53 -0.53 15.00
C TRP A 31 -12.97 -1.11 16.35
N LYS A 32 -12.13 -1.02 17.39
CA LYS A 32 -12.44 -1.60 18.72
C LYS A 32 -13.76 -1.14 19.30
N ASP A 33 -14.11 0.14 19.11
CA ASP A 33 -15.35 0.73 19.64
C ASP A 33 -16.61 0.26 18.89
N TYR A 34 -16.43 -0.29 17.66
CA TYR A 34 -17.50 -0.82 16.81
C TYR A 34 -17.72 -2.31 16.97
N ILE A 35 -16.74 -3.01 17.59
CA ILE A 35 -16.77 -4.48 17.77
C ILE A 35 -17.24 -4.78 19.19
N THR A 36 -18.40 -5.43 19.31
CA THR A 36 -18.95 -5.93 20.58
C THR A 36 -19.03 -7.45 20.59
N LYS A 37 -19.35 -8.06 21.76
CA LYS A 37 -19.54 -9.52 21.83
C LYS A 37 -20.65 -10.02 20.89
N ASP A 38 -21.67 -9.19 20.68
CA ASP A 38 -22.83 -9.52 19.85
C ASP A 38 -22.70 -9.05 18.40
N ASN A 39 -21.73 -8.16 18.10
CA ASN A 39 -21.49 -7.65 16.76
C ASN A 39 -20.00 -7.66 16.44
N GLN A 40 -19.59 -8.63 15.62
CA GLN A 40 -18.22 -8.79 15.13
C GLN A 40 -18.09 -8.42 13.64
N LEU A 41 -19.08 -7.74 13.06
CA LEU A 41 -19.14 -7.43 11.64
C LEU A 41 -17.86 -6.69 11.15
N TYR A 42 -17.36 -5.75 11.94
CA TYR A 42 -16.21 -4.89 11.56
C TYR A 42 -14.85 -5.46 11.94
N GLN A 43 -14.78 -6.71 12.39
CA GLN A 43 -13.55 -7.32 12.93
C GLN A 43 -12.37 -7.30 11.95
N TYR A 44 -12.64 -7.40 10.66
CA TYR A 44 -11.63 -7.51 9.60
C TYR A 44 -11.58 -6.31 8.66
N ASP A 45 -12.34 -5.24 8.91
CA ASP A 45 -12.43 -4.08 8.02
C ASP A 45 -11.09 -3.35 7.86
N TYR A 46 -10.25 -3.37 8.90
CA TYR A 46 -8.90 -2.83 8.81
C TYR A 46 -8.03 -3.58 7.77
N ILE A 47 -8.26 -4.88 7.55
CA ILE A 47 -7.54 -5.67 6.53
C ILE A 47 -7.99 -5.24 5.14
N ALA A 48 -9.30 -5.05 4.95
CA ALA A 48 -9.84 -4.54 3.70
C ALA A 48 -9.29 -3.14 3.38
N ALA A 49 -9.22 -2.25 4.37
CA ALA A 49 -8.66 -0.91 4.21
C ALA A 49 -7.16 -0.95 3.85
N LEU A 50 -6.37 -1.83 4.48
CA LEU A 50 -4.97 -2.06 4.14
C LEU A 50 -4.80 -2.53 2.70
N PHE A 51 -5.63 -3.49 2.26
CA PHE A 51 -5.55 -4.05 0.91
C PHE A 51 -5.97 -3.03 -0.15
N ILE A 52 -7.05 -2.27 0.08
CA ILE A 52 -7.50 -1.21 -0.84
C ILE A 52 -6.41 -0.16 -1.02
N HIS A 53 -5.78 0.29 0.08
CA HIS A 53 -4.66 1.23 -0.02
C HIS A 53 -3.46 0.63 -0.75
N GLY A 54 -3.05 -0.59 -0.40
CA GLY A 54 -1.95 -1.27 -1.07
C GLY A 54 -2.19 -1.49 -2.56
N LEU A 55 -3.45 -1.73 -2.96
CA LEU A 55 -3.83 -1.85 -4.36
C LEU A 55 -3.75 -0.50 -5.08
N SER A 56 -4.26 0.58 -4.48
CA SER A 56 -4.14 1.96 -5.01
C SER A 56 -2.68 2.32 -5.24
N TRP A 57 -1.87 2.15 -4.21
CA TRP A 57 -0.43 2.39 -4.26
C TRP A 57 0.26 1.60 -5.39
N SER A 58 -0.04 0.31 -5.48
CA SER A 58 0.58 -0.56 -6.47
C SER A 58 0.20 -0.17 -7.91
N ILE A 59 -1.07 0.18 -8.15
CA ILE A 59 -1.53 0.69 -9.44
C ILE A 59 -0.78 1.98 -9.80
N MET A 60 -0.68 2.92 -8.86
CA MET A 60 0.00 4.20 -9.08
C MET A 60 1.47 4.00 -9.43
N VAL A 61 2.20 3.15 -8.69
CA VAL A 61 3.62 2.89 -8.93
C VAL A 61 3.86 2.16 -10.26
N HIS A 62 2.95 1.26 -10.67
CA HIS A 62 3.07 0.56 -11.95
C HIS A 62 2.55 1.35 -13.16
N PHE A 63 1.85 2.46 -12.95
CA PHE A 63 1.28 3.26 -14.02
C PHE A 63 2.31 3.71 -15.09
N PRO A 64 3.52 4.19 -14.72
CA PRO A 64 4.54 4.53 -15.71
C PRO A 64 5.03 3.34 -16.53
N ILE A 65 5.10 2.14 -15.93
CA ILE A 65 5.49 0.90 -16.60
C ILE A 65 4.41 0.53 -17.61
N TRP A 66 3.16 0.64 -17.22
CA TRP A 66 2.00 0.34 -18.06
C TRP A 66 1.90 1.25 -19.29
N LEU A 67 2.34 2.51 -19.16
CA LEU A 67 2.42 3.44 -20.29
C LEU A 67 3.55 3.11 -21.27
N CYS A 68 4.64 2.47 -20.79
CA CYS A 68 5.79 2.13 -21.63
C CYS A 68 5.63 0.78 -22.35
N ASP A 69 5.05 -0.20 -21.68
CA ASP A 69 4.86 -1.55 -22.23
C ASP A 69 3.73 -2.28 -21.48
N VAL A 70 2.69 -2.67 -22.21
CA VAL A 70 1.59 -3.47 -21.65
C VAL A 70 2.03 -4.95 -21.65
N ASN A 71 2.76 -5.34 -20.63
CA ASN A 71 3.18 -6.70 -20.42
C ASN A 71 2.19 -7.44 -19.48
N ARG A 72 1.87 -8.70 -19.81
CA ARG A 72 1.03 -9.58 -18.96
C ARG A 72 1.52 -9.67 -17.51
N TRP A 73 2.82 -9.62 -17.29
CA TRP A 73 3.43 -9.69 -15.97
C TRP A 73 3.18 -8.45 -15.09
N VAL A 74 2.88 -7.29 -15.67
CA VAL A 74 2.56 -6.06 -14.92
C VAL A 74 1.36 -6.27 -14.01
N ASN A 75 0.30 -6.93 -14.50
CA ASN A 75 -0.91 -7.18 -13.70
C ASN A 75 -0.62 -8.11 -12.51
N MET A 76 0.20 -9.15 -12.71
CA MET A 76 0.62 -10.03 -11.61
C MET A 76 1.49 -9.29 -10.60
N SER A 77 2.40 -8.44 -11.08
CA SER A 77 3.24 -7.59 -10.23
C SER A 77 2.41 -6.64 -9.39
N ILE A 78 1.36 -6.01 -9.94
CA ILE A 78 0.44 -5.15 -9.19
C ILE A 78 -0.18 -5.90 -8.00
N ILE A 79 -0.69 -7.12 -8.22
CA ILE A 79 -1.31 -7.91 -7.16
C ILE A 79 -0.29 -8.28 -6.07
N ILE A 80 0.88 -8.80 -6.47
CA ILE A 80 1.92 -9.21 -5.53
C ILE A 80 2.40 -8.00 -4.71
N ASN A 81 2.65 -6.88 -5.38
CA ASN A 81 3.14 -5.68 -4.71
C ASN A 81 2.09 -5.02 -3.82
N SER A 82 0.80 -5.12 -4.15
CA SER A 82 -0.26 -4.64 -3.25
C SER A 82 -0.30 -5.43 -1.94
N LEU A 83 -0.08 -6.74 -1.98
CA LEU A 83 0.01 -7.58 -0.77
C LEU A 83 1.25 -7.25 0.07
N ILE A 84 2.41 -7.06 -0.57
CA ILE A 84 3.65 -6.69 0.11
C ILE A 84 3.49 -5.32 0.79
N HIS A 85 2.98 -4.32 0.06
CA HIS A 85 2.74 -2.98 0.59
C HIS A 85 1.76 -3.01 1.78
N SER A 86 0.64 -3.71 1.64
CA SER A 86 -0.34 -3.88 2.73
C SER A 86 0.26 -4.53 3.96
N TYR A 87 1.18 -5.50 3.78
CA TYR A 87 1.89 -6.13 4.88
C TYR A 87 2.84 -5.17 5.60
N ILE A 88 3.61 -4.37 4.85
CA ILE A 88 4.51 -3.34 5.40
C ILE A 88 3.68 -2.33 6.21
N ASP A 89 2.61 -1.82 5.64
CA ASP A 89 1.68 -0.90 6.32
C ASP A 89 1.08 -1.50 7.59
N HIS A 90 0.75 -2.80 7.57
CA HIS A 90 0.25 -3.50 8.75
C HIS A 90 1.30 -3.54 9.87
N GLN A 91 2.58 -3.73 9.55
CA GLN A 91 3.67 -3.70 10.54
C GLN A 91 3.78 -2.32 11.20
N LYS A 92 3.59 -1.24 10.45
CA LYS A 92 3.60 0.13 10.96
C LYS A 92 2.34 0.47 11.75
N ALA A 93 1.17 0.28 11.14
CA ALA A 93 -0.10 0.76 11.68
C ALA A 93 -0.63 -0.07 12.86
N ASN A 94 -0.43 -1.38 12.86
CA ASN A 94 -1.05 -2.29 13.82
C ASN A 94 -0.04 -3.00 14.74
N LYS A 95 1.06 -3.50 14.20
CA LYS A 95 2.11 -4.17 14.99
C LYS A 95 3.05 -3.19 15.65
N LYS A 96 3.21 -1.98 15.10
CA LYS A 96 4.11 -0.92 15.59
C LYS A 96 5.58 -1.40 15.68
N THR A 97 5.98 -2.31 14.78
CA THR A 97 7.34 -2.89 14.74
C THR A 97 8.30 -2.04 13.92
N ILE A 98 7.79 -1.16 13.07
CA ILE A 98 8.57 -0.24 12.22
C ILE A 98 8.06 1.18 12.39
N ASN A 99 8.98 2.15 12.24
CA ASN A 99 8.66 3.57 12.22
C ASN A 99 8.46 4.09 10.78
N LEU A 100 8.10 5.37 10.64
CA LEU A 100 7.88 5.99 9.35
C LEU A 100 9.11 5.92 8.43
N CYS A 101 10.32 6.12 8.96
CA CYS A 101 11.55 6.06 8.18
C CYS A 101 11.77 4.67 7.56
N VAL A 102 11.67 3.62 8.38
CA VAL A 102 11.85 2.24 7.92
C VAL A 102 10.77 1.87 6.91
N ASP A 103 9.54 2.25 7.15
CA ASP A 103 8.39 2.09 6.27
C ASP A 103 8.66 2.69 4.88
N GLN A 104 9.11 3.95 4.82
CA GLN A 104 9.41 4.62 3.55
C GLN A 104 10.61 4.00 2.82
N ILE A 105 11.64 3.56 3.55
CA ILE A 105 12.78 2.84 2.96
C ILE A 105 12.31 1.53 2.32
N LEU A 106 11.42 0.78 2.98
CA LEU A 106 10.89 -0.47 2.44
C LEU A 106 10.06 -0.22 1.16
N HIS A 107 9.24 0.84 1.13
CA HIS A 107 8.47 1.20 -0.07
C HIS A 107 9.38 1.64 -1.23
N LEU A 108 10.41 2.45 -0.96
CA LEU A 108 11.40 2.84 -1.97
C LEU A 108 12.19 1.64 -2.49
N THR A 109 12.54 0.69 -1.61
CA THR A 109 13.18 -0.57 -1.99
C THR A 109 12.25 -1.39 -2.90
N GLN A 110 10.98 -1.47 -2.56
CA GLN A 110 9.97 -2.15 -3.38
C GLN A 110 9.87 -1.51 -4.78
N ILE A 111 9.84 -0.17 -4.87
CA ILE A 111 9.84 0.56 -6.15
C ILE A 111 11.10 0.25 -6.97
N ALA A 112 12.27 0.24 -6.33
CA ALA A 112 13.53 -0.11 -7.02
C ALA A 112 13.49 -1.54 -7.57
N LEU A 113 13.00 -2.51 -6.80
CA LEU A 113 12.85 -3.90 -7.25
C LEU A 113 11.86 -4.01 -8.42
N ILE A 114 10.73 -3.31 -8.38
CA ILE A 114 9.78 -3.25 -9.49
C ILE A 114 10.47 -2.67 -10.73
N TYR A 115 11.19 -1.56 -10.57
CA TYR A 115 11.91 -0.93 -11.68
C TYR A 115 12.90 -1.90 -12.33
N PHE A 116 13.76 -2.57 -11.56
CA PHE A 116 14.74 -3.53 -12.09
C PHE A 116 14.11 -4.80 -12.70
N LEU A 117 12.86 -5.12 -12.32
CA LEU A 117 12.15 -6.26 -12.91
C LEU A 117 11.66 -5.97 -14.34
N PHE A 118 11.36 -4.70 -14.64
CA PHE A 118 10.76 -4.31 -15.93
C PHE A 118 11.69 -3.53 -16.85
N PHE A 119 12.82 -3.01 -16.34
CA PHE A 119 13.81 -2.22 -17.10
C PHE A 119 15.24 -2.69 -16.85
#